data_8805ab5b14954e2f24ffe6f296a7480a
#
_entry.id   8805ab5b14954e2f24ffe6f296a7480a
#
_cell.length_a   1.000
_cell.length_b   1.000
_cell.length_c   1.000
_cell.angle_alpha   90.00
_cell.angle_beta   90.00
_cell.angle_gamma   90.00
#
_symmetry.space_group_name_H-M   'P 1'
#
loop_
_entity.id
_entity.type
_entity.pdbx_description
1 polymer ?
#
loop_
_entity_poly.entity_id
_entity_poly.type
_entity_poly.pdbx_seq_one_letter_code
_entity_poly.pdbx_strand_id
1 'polypeptide(L)'
;GFTWLAVKAKIFGAIPGSVLIALVAAVIATIFMTYSRYSKKLYALGNNMTGARLAGVNVNKVVMISYMIAGGLYGVSAVIIATASQRVTPTMANGMEMLFIASVVLGGTSTTGGRGKIQGTVIGAIILAMISSAINYLGISSDWSDAVMGFIILASVVTTTYKRKKKRIIEGVA
;
A
#
# COMPACT_ATOMS: atom_id res chain seq x y z
N GLY A 1 -6.90 -20.02 -19.44
CA GLY A 1 -6.35 -19.47 -20.62
C GLY A 1 -6.45 -17.97 -20.83
N PHE A 2 -7.60 -17.33 -20.65
CA PHE A 2 -7.82 -15.91 -21.00
C PHE A 2 -7.05 -14.92 -20.12
N THR A 3 -6.96 -15.17 -18.83
CA THR A 3 -6.28 -14.30 -17.86
C THR A 3 -4.77 -14.27 -18.07
N TRP A 4 -4.17 -15.38 -18.49
CA TRP A 4 -2.75 -15.50 -18.75
C TRP A 4 -2.31 -14.67 -19.97
N LEU A 5 -3.13 -14.68 -21.03
CA LEU A 5 -2.92 -13.86 -22.23
C LEU A 5 -3.03 -12.36 -21.92
N ALA A 6 -4.01 -11.94 -21.12
CA ALA A 6 -4.20 -10.54 -20.77
C ALA A 6 -3.05 -9.96 -19.93
N VAL A 7 -2.48 -10.75 -19.00
CA VAL A 7 -1.36 -10.29 -18.15
C VAL A 7 -0.04 -10.24 -18.94
N LYS A 8 0.15 -11.14 -19.91
CA LYS A 8 1.33 -11.15 -20.80
C LYS A 8 1.16 -10.38 -22.12
N ALA A 9 -0.06 -9.97 -22.47
CA ALA A 9 -0.26 -9.14 -23.64
C ALA A 9 0.50 -7.82 -23.47
N LYS A 10 1.46 -7.58 -24.33
CA LYS A 10 2.12 -6.29 -24.47
C LYS A 10 1.15 -5.33 -25.14
N ILE A 11 0.45 -4.54 -24.33
CA ILE A 11 -0.37 -3.46 -24.84
C ILE A 11 0.59 -2.30 -25.14
N PHE A 12 0.55 -1.76 -26.34
CA PHE A 12 1.51 -0.76 -26.86
C PHE A 12 2.98 -1.24 -26.98
N GLY A 13 3.22 -2.52 -27.23
CA GLY A 13 4.55 -3.01 -27.60
C GLY A 13 5.62 -3.06 -26.49
N ALA A 14 5.47 -2.30 -25.39
CA ALA A 14 6.49 -2.16 -24.36
C ALA A 14 6.01 -2.38 -22.92
N ILE A 15 4.71 -2.23 -22.61
CA ILE A 15 4.19 -2.24 -21.23
C ILE A 15 3.52 -3.58 -20.93
N PRO A 16 3.96 -4.32 -19.87
CA PRO A 16 3.27 -5.53 -19.42
C PRO A 16 1.84 -5.22 -18.99
N GLY A 17 0.87 -6.07 -19.34
CA GLY A 17 -0.55 -5.89 -19.00
C GLY A 17 -0.79 -5.76 -17.47
N SER A 18 0.04 -6.42 -16.64
CA SER A 18 0.00 -6.30 -15.18
C SER A 18 0.26 -4.88 -14.68
N VAL A 19 1.19 -4.16 -15.32
CA VAL A 19 1.49 -2.75 -14.97
C VAL A 19 0.31 -1.85 -15.31
N LEU A 20 -0.35 -2.09 -16.43
CA LEU A 20 -1.53 -1.33 -16.84
C LEU A 20 -2.70 -1.54 -15.88
N ILE A 21 -2.94 -2.78 -15.46
CA ILE A 21 -3.97 -3.09 -14.45
C ILE A 21 -3.65 -2.39 -13.12
N ALA A 22 -2.40 -2.42 -12.67
CA ALA A 22 -1.97 -1.75 -11.44
C ALA A 22 -2.15 -0.22 -11.53
N LEU A 23 -1.81 0.38 -12.68
CA LEU A 23 -1.99 1.81 -12.93
C LEU A 23 -3.47 2.21 -12.89
N VAL A 24 -4.32 1.46 -13.59
CA VAL A 24 -5.77 1.70 -13.59
C VAL A 24 -6.34 1.57 -12.18
N ALA A 25 -5.96 0.53 -11.44
CA ALA A 25 -6.38 0.33 -10.05
C ALA A 25 -5.91 1.49 -9.15
N ALA A 26 -4.68 1.97 -9.30
CA ALA A 26 -4.15 3.11 -8.54
C ALA A 26 -4.91 4.41 -8.85
N VAL A 27 -5.25 4.65 -10.12
CA VAL A 27 -6.05 5.83 -10.53
C VAL A 27 -7.46 5.75 -9.93
N ILE A 28 -8.14 4.61 -10.08
CA ILE A 28 -9.48 4.40 -9.52
C ILE A 28 -9.46 4.60 -8.00
N ALA A 29 -8.51 3.98 -7.31
CA ALA A 29 -8.37 4.12 -5.87
C ALA A 29 -8.08 5.57 -5.45
N THR A 30 -7.27 6.31 -6.21
CA THR A 30 -6.97 7.72 -5.95
C THR A 30 -8.22 8.57 -6.09
N ILE A 31 -8.99 8.39 -7.17
CA ILE A 31 -10.26 9.09 -7.40
C ILE A 31 -11.24 8.76 -6.27
N PHE A 32 -11.39 7.47 -5.94
CA PHE A 32 -12.27 7.02 -4.88
C PHE A 32 -11.90 7.64 -3.53
N MET A 33 -10.63 7.64 -3.16
CA MET A 33 -10.16 8.22 -1.89
C MET A 33 -10.26 9.73 -1.84
N THR A 34 -10.19 10.43 -2.98
CA THR A 34 -10.26 11.88 -3.03
C THR A 34 -11.69 12.38 -3.00
N TYR A 35 -12.60 11.76 -3.75
CA TYR A 35 -13.96 12.28 -3.96
C TYR A 35 -15.03 11.57 -3.14
N SER A 36 -14.79 10.36 -2.62
CA SER A 36 -15.81 9.58 -1.91
C SER A 36 -16.14 10.16 -0.53
N ARG A 37 -17.44 10.22 -0.22
CA ARG A 37 -17.92 10.49 1.15
C ARG A 37 -17.48 9.42 2.15
N TYR A 38 -17.25 8.22 1.68
CA TYR A 38 -16.76 7.11 2.48
C TYR A 38 -15.32 7.35 2.98
N SER A 39 -14.45 7.83 2.11
CA SER A 39 -13.08 8.20 2.43
C SER A 39 -13.01 9.23 3.58
N LYS A 40 -13.87 10.24 3.56
CA LYS A 40 -13.95 11.25 4.63
C LYS A 40 -14.29 10.60 5.99
N LYS A 41 -15.22 9.65 6.02
CA LYS A 41 -15.58 8.90 7.23
C LYS A 41 -14.42 8.03 7.69
N LEU A 42 -13.68 7.41 6.77
CA LEU A 42 -12.51 6.59 7.08
C LEU A 42 -11.39 7.43 7.72
N TYR A 43 -11.08 8.60 7.16
CA TYR A 43 -10.09 9.51 7.75
C TYR A 43 -10.53 10.07 9.10
N ALA A 44 -11.80 10.43 9.27
CA ALA A 44 -12.36 10.88 10.54
C ALA A 44 -12.23 9.80 11.61
N LEU A 45 -12.55 8.56 11.27
CA LEU A 45 -12.41 7.41 12.14
C LEU A 45 -10.94 7.17 12.56
N GLY A 46 -10.03 7.28 11.62
CA GLY A 46 -8.59 7.12 11.87
C GLY A 46 -7.98 8.25 12.71
N ASN A 47 -8.57 9.45 12.70
CA ASN A 47 -8.13 10.57 13.53
C ASN A 47 -8.66 10.48 14.96
N ASN A 48 -9.93 10.24 15.14
CA ASN A 48 -10.58 10.13 16.45
C ASN A 48 -11.85 9.26 16.34
N MET A 49 -11.73 8.02 16.82
CA MET A 49 -12.82 7.06 16.79
C MET A 49 -14.02 7.50 17.63
N THR A 50 -13.77 8.06 18.80
CA THR A 50 -14.82 8.54 19.71
C THR A 50 -15.56 9.72 19.13
N GLY A 51 -14.83 10.72 18.61
CA GLY A 51 -15.41 11.87 17.94
C GLY A 51 -16.20 11.48 16.69
N ALA A 52 -15.72 10.51 15.91
CA ALA A 52 -16.44 10.00 14.75
C ALA A 52 -17.76 9.32 15.13
N ARG A 53 -17.80 8.57 16.23
CA ARG A 53 -19.04 7.96 16.77
C ARG A 53 -20.03 9.02 17.21
N LEU A 54 -19.58 10.03 17.92
CA LEU A 54 -20.44 11.14 18.38
C LEU A 54 -21.00 11.94 17.21
N ALA A 55 -20.25 12.03 16.10
CA ALA A 55 -20.71 12.63 14.83
C ALA A 55 -21.64 11.71 14.00
N GLY A 56 -22.12 10.59 14.58
CA GLY A 56 -23.06 9.68 13.92
C GLY A 56 -22.44 8.72 12.89
N VAL A 57 -21.10 8.58 12.84
CA VAL A 57 -20.45 7.61 11.95
C VAL A 57 -20.57 6.20 12.51
N ASN A 58 -21.21 5.32 11.76
CA ASN A 58 -21.29 3.90 12.12
C ASN A 58 -19.94 3.22 11.86
N VAL A 59 -19.13 3.08 12.92
CA VAL A 59 -17.76 2.53 12.87
C VAL A 59 -17.74 1.13 12.28
N ASN A 60 -18.64 0.25 12.73
CA ASN A 60 -18.66 -1.15 12.30
C ASN A 60 -18.89 -1.27 10.79
N LYS A 61 -19.82 -0.47 10.23
CA LYS A 61 -20.06 -0.45 8.78
C LYS A 61 -18.85 0.05 8.01
N VAL A 62 -18.20 1.11 8.49
CA VAL A 62 -17.00 1.66 7.82
C VAL A 62 -15.86 0.65 7.82
N VAL A 63 -15.61 0.00 8.95
CA VAL A 63 -14.57 -1.02 9.07
C VAL A 63 -14.87 -2.22 8.18
N MET A 64 -16.10 -2.74 8.24
CA MET A 64 -16.50 -3.88 7.42
C MET A 64 -16.33 -3.62 5.91
N ILE A 65 -16.79 -2.47 5.43
CA ILE A 65 -16.65 -2.09 4.02
C ILE A 65 -15.17 -1.94 3.64
N SER A 66 -14.32 -1.39 4.53
CA SER A 66 -12.86 -1.29 4.29
C SER A 66 -12.23 -2.66 4.07
N TYR A 67 -12.56 -3.63 4.92
CA TYR A 67 -12.05 -5.00 4.78
C TYR A 67 -12.59 -5.71 3.53
N MET A 68 -13.84 -5.46 3.16
CA MET A 68 -14.41 -6.00 1.91
C MET A 68 -13.67 -5.46 0.68
N ILE A 69 -13.41 -4.14 0.63
CA ILE A 69 -12.66 -3.52 -0.46
C ILE A 69 -11.22 -4.07 -0.49
N ALA A 70 -10.56 -4.16 0.67
CA ALA A 70 -9.21 -4.70 0.77
C ALA A 70 -9.17 -6.16 0.29
N GLY A 71 -10.10 -7.00 0.73
CA GLY A 71 -10.18 -8.39 0.31
C GLY A 71 -10.39 -8.56 -1.19
N GLY A 72 -11.24 -7.71 -1.79
CA GLY A 72 -11.43 -7.69 -3.24
C GLY A 72 -10.14 -7.34 -4.00
N LEU A 73 -9.41 -6.32 -3.53
CA LEU A 73 -8.13 -5.92 -4.13
C LEU A 73 -7.04 -6.99 -3.96
N TYR A 74 -7.01 -7.67 -2.81
CA TYR A 74 -6.10 -8.80 -2.61
C TYR A 74 -6.41 -9.96 -3.56
N GLY A 75 -7.70 -10.26 -3.80
CA GLY A 75 -8.10 -11.27 -4.77
C GLY A 75 -7.61 -10.96 -6.19
N VAL A 76 -7.75 -9.71 -6.64
CA VAL A 76 -7.22 -9.26 -7.94
C VAL A 76 -5.70 -9.39 -7.99
N SER A 77 -5.00 -8.96 -6.93
CA SER A 77 -3.54 -9.07 -6.84
C SER A 77 -3.06 -10.51 -6.88
N ALA A 78 -3.75 -11.42 -6.19
CA ALA A 78 -3.44 -12.85 -6.18
C ALA A 78 -3.54 -13.47 -7.57
N VAL A 79 -4.56 -13.12 -8.34
CA VAL A 79 -4.71 -13.58 -9.73
C VAL A 79 -3.56 -13.06 -10.60
N ILE A 80 -3.16 -11.79 -10.46
CA ILE A 80 -2.04 -11.22 -11.21
C ILE A 80 -0.74 -11.94 -10.88
N ILE A 81 -0.45 -12.17 -9.59
CA ILE A 81 0.76 -12.86 -9.15
C ILE A 81 0.79 -14.30 -9.64
N ALA A 82 -0.32 -15.04 -9.49
CA ALA A 82 -0.44 -16.42 -9.92
C ALA A 82 -0.22 -16.57 -11.44
N THR A 83 -0.77 -15.65 -12.23
CA THR A 83 -0.60 -15.67 -13.70
C THR A 83 0.81 -15.27 -14.14
N ALA A 84 1.47 -14.37 -13.41
CA ALA A 84 2.84 -13.94 -13.70
C ALA A 84 3.87 -15.02 -13.40
N SER A 85 3.66 -15.76 -12.30
CA SER A 85 4.64 -16.74 -11.80
C SER A 85 4.53 -18.12 -12.42
N GLN A 86 3.45 -18.43 -13.15
CA GLN A 86 3.15 -19.73 -13.78
C GLN A 86 3.14 -20.94 -12.83
N ARG A 87 3.57 -20.76 -11.58
CA ARG A 87 3.54 -21.75 -10.50
C ARG A 87 3.08 -21.06 -9.24
N VAL A 88 2.16 -21.69 -8.51
CA VAL A 88 1.66 -21.20 -7.23
C VAL A 88 2.15 -22.16 -6.15
N THR A 89 2.96 -21.64 -5.23
CA THR A 89 3.39 -22.38 -4.04
C THR A 89 2.78 -21.73 -2.80
N PRO A 90 2.46 -22.50 -1.76
CA PRO A 90 1.87 -21.93 -0.54
C PRO A 90 2.73 -20.87 0.15
N THR A 91 4.04 -20.91 -0.05
CA THR A 91 5.02 -20.01 0.59
C THR A 91 5.39 -18.80 -0.27
N MET A 92 4.79 -18.65 -1.45
CA MET A 92 5.17 -17.64 -2.43
C MET A 92 4.99 -16.18 -1.96
N ALA A 93 4.07 -15.96 -1.04
CA ALA A 93 3.75 -14.64 -0.50
C ALA A 93 4.42 -14.35 0.85
N ASN A 94 5.21 -15.28 1.40
CA ASN A 94 5.88 -15.07 2.68
C ASN A 94 6.85 -13.88 2.58
N GLY A 95 6.79 -12.97 3.56
CA GLY A 95 7.59 -11.75 3.61
C GLY A 95 7.05 -10.58 2.78
N MET A 96 6.13 -10.82 1.83
CA MET A 96 5.55 -9.74 1.02
C MET A 96 4.72 -8.77 1.85
N GLU A 97 4.14 -9.20 2.98
CA GLU A 97 3.40 -8.34 3.89
C GLU A 97 4.27 -7.20 4.42
N MET A 98 5.53 -7.46 4.76
CA MET A 98 6.46 -6.42 5.22
C MET A 98 6.79 -5.42 4.12
N LEU A 99 6.95 -5.88 2.88
CA LEU A 99 7.16 -5.04 1.71
C LEU A 99 5.97 -4.08 1.50
N PHE A 100 4.73 -4.58 1.61
CA PHE A 100 3.54 -3.76 1.45
C PHE A 100 3.40 -2.73 2.57
N ILE A 101 3.63 -3.11 3.82
CA ILE A 101 3.63 -2.20 4.97
C ILE A 101 4.70 -1.11 4.77
N ALA A 102 5.92 -1.50 4.39
CA ALA A 102 7.01 -0.58 4.11
C ALA A 102 6.64 0.42 3.02
N SER A 103 6.02 -0.04 1.92
CA SER A 103 5.58 0.80 0.81
C SER A 103 4.60 1.89 1.25
N VAL A 104 3.64 1.51 2.08
CA VAL A 104 2.60 2.40 2.61
C VAL A 104 3.21 3.44 3.56
N VAL A 105 4.11 3.01 4.44
CA VAL A 105 4.77 3.90 5.42
C VAL A 105 5.75 4.84 4.73
N LEU A 106 6.57 4.32 3.81
CA LEU A 106 7.49 5.11 2.99
C LEU A 106 6.73 6.14 2.14
N GLY A 107 5.55 5.76 1.65
CA GLY A 107 4.63 6.65 0.94
C GLY A 107 3.99 7.76 1.79
N GLY A 108 4.32 7.81 3.10
CA GLY A 108 3.87 8.85 4.02
C GLY A 108 2.48 8.63 4.61
N THR A 109 1.92 7.43 4.48
CA THR A 109 0.68 7.05 5.16
C THR A 109 0.96 6.83 6.65
N SER A 110 0.07 7.34 7.49
CA SER A 110 0.22 7.26 8.93
C SER A 110 -0.11 5.88 9.48
N THR A 111 0.81 5.29 10.21
CA THR A 111 0.56 4.07 10.99
C THR A 111 -0.42 4.26 12.14
N THR A 112 -0.55 5.50 12.64
CA THR A 112 -1.51 5.85 13.72
C THR A 112 -2.89 6.23 13.17
N GLY A 113 -3.09 6.19 11.85
CA GLY A 113 -4.37 6.48 11.19
C GLY A 113 -4.57 7.96 10.82
N GLY A 114 -5.70 8.23 10.21
CA GLY A 114 -6.22 9.57 9.89
C GLY A 114 -5.54 10.32 8.75
N ARG A 115 -4.43 9.84 8.22
CA ARG A 115 -3.68 10.51 7.13
C ARG A 115 -3.02 9.50 6.20
N GLY A 116 -3.14 9.71 4.91
CA GLY A 116 -2.48 8.92 3.88
C GLY A 116 -2.90 9.41 2.49
N LYS A 117 -2.07 9.11 1.50
CA LYS A 117 -2.36 9.39 0.08
C LYS A 117 -1.94 8.18 -0.73
N ILE A 118 -2.83 7.71 -1.61
CA ILE A 118 -2.53 6.57 -2.50
C ILE A 118 -1.35 6.88 -3.41
N GLN A 119 -1.25 8.10 -3.92
CA GLN A 119 -0.11 8.53 -4.75
C GLN A 119 1.23 8.33 -4.04
N GLY A 120 1.31 8.69 -2.75
CA GLY A 120 2.50 8.45 -1.95
C GLY A 120 2.82 6.96 -1.82
N THR A 121 1.81 6.13 -1.56
CA THR A 121 1.97 4.67 -1.47
C THR A 121 2.47 4.06 -2.77
N VAL A 122 1.96 4.53 -3.92
CA VAL A 122 2.44 4.07 -5.25
C VAL A 122 3.92 4.41 -5.45
N ILE A 123 4.33 5.64 -5.12
CA ILE A 123 5.74 6.04 -5.19
C ILE A 123 6.59 5.19 -4.24
N GLY A 124 6.13 4.98 -3.00
CA GLY A 124 6.80 4.12 -2.03
C GLY A 124 6.97 2.69 -2.54
N ALA A 125 5.94 2.13 -3.17
CA ALA A 125 6.00 0.79 -3.76
C ALA A 125 7.02 0.70 -4.91
N ILE A 126 7.08 1.71 -5.78
CA ILE A 126 8.07 1.76 -6.86
C ILE A 126 9.50 1.81 -6.29
N ILE A 127 9.74 2.67 -5.31
CA ILE A 127 11.07 2.79 -4.67
C ILE A 127 11.50 1.46 -4.05
N LEU A 128 10.62 0.80 -3.29
CA LEU A 128 10.94 -0.48 -2.67
C LEU A 128 11.13 -1.60 -3.69
N ALA A 129 10.34 -1.63 -4.76
CA ALA A 129 10.52 -2.57 -5.85
C ALA A 129 11.90 -2.38 -6.53
N MET A 130 12.34 -1.14 -6.73
CA MET A 130 13.67 -0.84 -7.26
C MET A 130 14.78 -1.32 -6.32
N ILE A 131 14.64 -1.08 -5.01
CA ILE A 131 15.60 -1.53 -4.00
C ILE A 131 15.67 -3.06 -3.97
N SER A 132 14.53 -3.76 -3.93
CA SER A 132 14.47 -5.21 -3.97
C SER A 132 15.12 -5.78 -5.23
N SER A 133 14.86 -5.17 -6.37
CA SER A 133 15.48 -5.57 -7.64
C SER A 133 16.99 -5.36 -7.63
N ALA A 134 17.47 -4.26 -7.06
CA ALA A 134 18.90 -3.96 -6.93
C ALA A 134 19.61 -4.98 -6.03
N ILE A 135 19.02 -5.34 -4.88
CA ILE A 135 19.56 -6.36 -3.96
C ILE A 135 19.68 -7.72 -4.66
N ASN A 136 18.62 -8.13 -5.37
CA ASN A 136 18.63 -9.38 -6.13
C ASN A 136 19.70 -9.38 -7.25
N TYR A 137 19.87 -8.22 -7.93
CA TYR A 137 20.88 -8.08 -8.99
C TYR A 137 22.32 -8.19 -8.44
N LEU A 138 22.56 -7.71 -7.22
CA LEU A 138 23.86 -7.82 -6.52
C LEU A 138 24.13 -9.23 -6.00
N GLY A 139 23.21 -10.18 -6.14
CA GLY A 139 23.36 -11.55 -5.67
C GLY A 139 23.35 -11.70 -4.14
N ILE A 140 22.81 -10.71 -3.44
CA ILE A 140 22.68 -10.75 -1.98
C ILE A 140 21.55 -11.72 -1.62
N SER A 141 21.79 -12.58 -0.61
CA SER A 141 20.80 -13.57 -0.17
C SER A 141 19.49 -12.92 0.30
N SER A 142 18.38 -13.65 0.17
CA SER A 142 17.03 -13.16 0.56
C SER A 142 16.96 -12.71 2.02
N ASP A 143 17.73 -13.36 2.91
CA ASP A 143 17.74 -13.01 4.34
C ASP A 143 18.26 -11.59 4.59
N TRP A 144 19.23 -11.13 3.83
CA TRP A 144 19.71 -9.76 3.87
C TRP A 144 18.71 -8.77 3.29
N SER A 145 17.90 -9.19 2.31
CA SER A 145 16.81 -8.37 1.77
C SER A 145 15.80 -8.02 2.85
N ASP A 146 15.42 -8.99 3.68
CA ASP A 146 14.47 -8.78 4.78
C ASP A 146 15.06 -7.85 5.86
N ALA A 147 16.34 -7.99 6.17
CA ALA A 147 17.04 -7.09 7.09
C ALA A 147 17.08 -5.65 6.57
N VAL A 148 17.38 -5.45 5.28
CA VAL A 148 17.38 -4.13 4.65
C VAL A 148 15.97 -3.53 4.65
N MET A 149 14.94 -4.32 4.33
CA MET A 149 13.55 -3.89 4.40
C MET A 149 13.15 -3.45 5.81
N GLY A 150 13.51 -4.24 6.83
CA GLY A 150 13.28 -3.89 8.23
C GLY A 150 13.93 -2.55 8.60
N PHE A 151 15.16 -2.32 8.17
CA PHE A 151 15.87 -1.07 8.41
C PHE A 151 15.19 0.12 7.72
N ILE A 152 14.74 -0.04 6.47
CA ILE A 152 14.02 1.01 5.73
C ILE A 152 12.71 1.36 6.42
N ILE A 153 11.96 0.36 6.91
CA ILE A 153 10.73 0.59 7.67
C ILE A 153 11.03 1.41 8.92
N LEU A 154 12.02 1.00 9.70
CA LEU A 154 12.41 1.72 10.92
C LEU A 154 12.81 3.15 10.63
N ALA A 155 13.67 3.40 9.66
CA ALA A 155 14.10 4.72 9.25
C ALA A 155 12.92 5.60 8.80
N SER A 156 11.99 5.04 8.05
CA SER A 156 10.79 5.73 7.57
C SER A 156 9.84 6.10 8.71
N VAL A 157 9.59 5.17 9.66
CA VAL A 157 8.74 5.41 10.83
C VAL A 157 9.37 6.47 11.74
N VAL A 158 10.66 6.38 12.02
CA VAL A 158 11.39 7.38 12.86
C VAL A 158 11.30 8.75 12.22
N THR A 159 11.60 8.87 10.92
CA THR A 159 11.56 10.14 10.20
C THR A 159 10.15 10.75 10.20
N THR A 160 9.13 9.93 9.98
CA THR A 160 7.73 10.38 9.97
C THR A 160 7.29 10.83 11.36
N THR A 161 7.67 10.09 12.39
CA THR A 161 7.34 10.43 13.79
C THR A 161 8.05 11.69 14.25
N TYR A 162 9.33 11.86 13.90
CA TYR A 162 10.13 13.04 14.26
C TYR A 162 9.56 14.31 13.60
N LYS A 163 9.25 14.27 12.31
CA LYS A 163 8.62 15.40 11.61
C LYS A 163 7.28 15.80 12.24
N ARG A 164 6.50 14.84 12.73
CA ARG A 164 5.24 15.12 13.43
C ARG A 164 5.43 15.81 14.76
N LYS A 165 6.38 15.31 15.57
CA LYS A 165 6.67 15.92 16.87
C LYS A 165 7.11 17.37 16.70
N LYS A 166 7.99 17.64 15.73
CA LYS A 166 8.45 18.99 15.40
C LYS A 166 7.29 19.91 14.99
N LYS A 167 6.37 19.40 14.14
CA LYS A 167 5.23 20.19 13.67
C LYS A 167 4.26 20.56 14.82
N ARG A 168 3.98 19.64 15.75
CA ARG A 168 3.15 19.92 16.93
C ARG A 168 3.74 20.99 17.83
N ILE A 169 5.06 20.98 18.01
CA ILE A 169 5.76 21.99 18.84
C ILE A 169 5.67 23.37 18.18
N ILE A 170 5.78 23.45 16.85
CA ILE A 170 5.73 24.72 16.11
C ILE A 170 4.30 25.30 16.09
N GLU A 171 3.27 24.43 16.00
CA GLU A 171 1.87 24.85 15.95
C GLU A 171 1.28 25.13 17.36
N GLY A 172 2.09 25.08 18.45
CA GLY A 172 1.67 25.42 19.81
C GLY A 172 0.60 24.49 20.40
N VAL A 173 0.39 23.33 19.83
CA VAL A 173 -0.54 22.31 20.31
C VAL A 173 0.30 21.26 21.06
N ALA A 174 0.67 21.61 22.28
CA ALA A 174 1.23 20.68 23.26
C ALA A 174 0.12 20.22 24.20
#